data_3166999a9161c00cebcab479a705b609
#
_entry.id   3166999a9161c00cebcab479a705b609
#
_cell.length_a   1.000
_cell.length_b   1.000
_cell.length_c   1.000
_cell.angle_alpha   90.00
_cell.angle_beta   90.00
_cell.angle_gamma   90.00
#
_symmetry.space_group_name_H-M   'P 1'
#
loop_
_entity.id
_entity.type
_entity.pdbx_description
1 polymer ?
#
loop_
_entity_poly.entity_id
_entity_poly.type
_entity_poly.pdbx_seq_one_letter_code
_entity_poly.pdbx_strand_id
1 'polypeptide(L)'
;DNVAPVSDSKGQETTPYTFTITNTGNITAYYHVLLKEDAANTLANSYVKMKITGSNGYDSGIVKIGDYGSGTFEIISENELAVDGSVTYNLWIWLDENADNAAQGKIYQSKIVVESFDRPQPSTPSAAETLLAKANPEDLDYNSASSEQQKEMWTFSHPATEQTEALTDYRYIGADPNNYVSFNDELWRIIGVFTVDDGTGKKEQRLKI
;
A
#
# COMPACT_ATOMS: atom_id res chain seq x y z
N ASP A 1 -34.44 12.60 14.92
CA ASP A 1 -34.58 12.61 16.37
C ASP A 1 -33.92 13.88 16.91
N ASN A 2 -34.52 14.49 17.95
CA ASN A 2 -33.89 15.62 18.65
C ASN A 2 -32.79 15.06 19.55
N VAL A 3 -31.55 15.44 19.29
CA VAL A 3 -30.37 15.04 20.08
C VAL A 3 -30.00 16.19 21.00
N ALA A 4 -29.86 15.93 22.31
CA ALA A 4 -29.36 16.89 23.26
C ALA A 4 -27.80 16.82 23.35
N PRO A 5 -27.12 17.94 23.66
CA PRO A 5 -25.70 17.91 24.01
C PRO A 5 -25.44 16.96 25.19
N VAL A 6 -24.38 16.14 25.09
CA VAL A 6 -24.02 15.16 26.10
C VAL A 6 -22.53 15.15 26.33
N SER A 7 -22.14 14.74 27.55
CA SER A 7 -20.72 14.53 27.86
C SER A 7 -20.14 13.35 27.05
N ASP A 8 -18.83 13.32 26.96
CA ASP A 8 -18.10 12.27 26.24
C ASP A 8 -18.41 10.87 26.78
N SER A 9 -18.56 10.73 28.09
CA SER A 9 -18.98 9.46 28.71
C SER A 9 -20.37 9.02 28.22
N LYS A 10 -21.33 9.96 28.21
CA LYS A 10 -22.70 9.69 27.75
C LYS A 10 -22.78 9.39 26.25
N GLY A 11 -22.00 10.10 25.45
CA GLY A 11 -21.90 9.84 24.01
C GLY A 11 -21.47 8.40 23.70
N GLN A 12 -20.52 7.88 24.46
CA GLN A 12 -20.01 6.50 24.29
C GLN A 12 -20.94 5.43 24.89
N GLU A 13 -21.89 5.78 25.75
CA GLU A 13 -22.90 4.84 26.26
C GLU A 13 -24.04 4.57 25.26
N THR A 14 -24.13 5.35 24.19
CA THR A 14 -25.12 5.15 23.13
C THR A 14 -24.82 3.91 22.31
N THR A 15 -25.85 3.36 21.62
CA THR A 15 -25.62 2.27 20.69
C THR A 15 -24.79 2.75 19.49
N PRO A 16 -23.62 2.16 19.21
CA PRO A 16 -22.82 2.55 18.06
C PRO A 16 -23.46 2.15 16.73
N TYR A 17 -23.10 2.86 15.70
CA TYR A 17 -23.26 2.35 14.33
C TYR A 17 -22.16 1.31 14.09
N THR A 18 -22.57 0.07 13.86
CA THR A 18 -21.64 -1.04 13.65
C THR A 18 -21.64 -1.46 12.20
N PHE A 19 -20.45 -1.63 11.62
CA PHE A 19 -20.25 -2.14 10.26
C PHE A 19 -19.06 -3.09 10.20
N THR A 20 -19.12 -4.04 9.26
CA THR A 20 -18.06 -5.03 9.05
C THR A 20 -17.53 -4.93 7.63
N ILE A 21 -16.20 -4.92 7.50
CA ILE A 21 -15.51 -5.01 6.22
C ILE A 21 -14.97 -6.43 6.11
N THR A 22 -15.19 -7.08 4.98
CA THR A 22 -14.70 -8.43 4.70
C THR A 22 -13.98 -8.45 3.36
N ASN A 23 -12.78 -9.01 3.34
CA ASN A 23 -12.05 -9.28 2.11
C ASN A 23 -12.53 -10.62 1.53
N THR A 24 -13.29 -10.57 0.45
CA THR A 24 -13.74 -11.77 -0.29
C THR A 24 -12.89 -12.03 -1.54
N GLY A 25 -11.80 -11.29 -1.71
CA GLY A 25 -10.83 -11.47 -2.79
C GLY A 25 -9.83 -12.59 -2.49
N ASN A 26 -8.97 -12.86 -3.44
CA ASN A 26 -7.92 -13.88 -3.37
C ASN A 26 -6.53 -13.32 -3.04
N ILE A 27 -6.42 -12.03 -2.75
CA ILE A 27 -5.20 -11.34 -2.31
C ILE A 27 -5.50 -10.46 -1.10
N THR A 28 -4.48 -10.03 -0.38
CA THR A 28 -4.61 -9.01 0.68
C THR A 28 -5.20 -7.73 0.10
N ALA A 29 -6.28 -7.24 0.69
CA ALA A 29 -6.91 -5.97 0.33
C ALA A 29 -6.39 -4.85 1.23
N TYR A 30 -6.16 -3.69 0.65
CA TYR A 30 -5.90 -2.45 1.36
C TYR A 30 -7.11 -1.56 1.27
N TYR A 31 -7.44 -0.88 2.36
CA TYR A 31 -8.62 -0.03 2.42
C TYR A 31 -8.42 1.15 3.36
N HIS A 32 -9.21 2.17 3.15
CA HIS A 32 -9.44 3.26 4.09
C HIS A 32 -10.95 3.45 4.31
N VAL A 33 -11.31 4.11 5.40
CA VAL A 33 -12.71 4.43 5.71
C VAL A 33 -12.88 5.92 5.75
N LEU A 34 -13.82 6.40 4.96
CA LEU A 34 -14.17 7.80 4.84
C LEU A 34 -15.51 8.06 5.54
N LEU A 35 -15.64 9.21 6.16
CA LEU A 35 -16.91 9.81 6.53
C LEU A 35 -17.27 10.84 5.48
N LYS A 36 -18.37 10.64 4.81
CA LYS A 36 -18.90 11.57 3.80
C LYS A 36 -20.13 12.28 4.36
N GLU A 37 -20.00 13.57 4.55
CA GLU A 37 -21.08 14.43 5.05
C GLU A 37 -22.17 14.64 3.98
N ASP A 38 -23.40 14.76 4.43
CA ASP A 38 -24.51 15.12 3.56
C ASP A 38 -24.48 16.63 3.28
N ALA A 39 -24.80 17.02 2.05
CA ALA A 39 -24.86 18.42 1.64
C ALA A 39 -25.98 19.21 2.37
N ALA A 40 -26.94 18.52 2.97
CA ALA A 40 -28.03 19.14 3.75
C ALA A 40 -27.62 19.47 5.20
N ASN A 41 -26.38 19.17 5.61
CA ASN A 41 -25.90 19.51 6.94
C ASN A 41 -25.94 21.02 7.20
N THR A 42 -26.48 21.38 8.35
CA THR A 42 -26.55 22.78 8.82
C THR A 42 -25.91 22.94 10.20
N LEU A 43 -25.59 21.82 10.89
CA LEU A 43 -24.85 21.84 12.14
C LEU A 43 -23.34 22.01 11.85
N ALA A 44 -22.71 22.92 12.56
CA ALA A 44 -21.26 23.09 12.43
C ALA A 44 -20.52 21.87 12.98
N ASN A 45 -19.51 21.39 12.23
CA ASN A 45 -18.71 20.20 12.57
C ASN A 45 -17.99 20.33 13.92
N SER A 46 -17.71 21.56 14.36
CA SER A 46 -17.09 21.82 15.67
C SER A 46 -17.96 21.40 16.87
N TYR A 47 -19.27 21.20 16.65
CA TYR A 47 -20.17 20.71 17.68
C TYR A 47 -20.33 19.19 17.69
N VAL A 48 -19.78 18.49 16.70
CA VAL A 48 -19.95 17.04 16.56
C VAL A 48 -18.68 16.34 16.99
N LYS A 49 -18.81 15.42 17.91
CA LYS A 49 -17.75 14.51 18.35
C LYS A 49 -18.01 13.11 17.84
N MET A 50 -16.94 12.36 17.63
CA MET A 50 -17.00 10.95 17.30
C MET A 50 -15.93 10.14 18.01
N LYS A 51 -16.16 8.84 18.09
CA LYS A 51 -15.17 7.82 18.43
C LYS A 51 -15.42 6.60 17.54
N ILE A 52 -14.37 5.99 17.04
CA ILE A 52 -14.45 4.73 16.31
C ILE A 52 -13.46 3.72 16.88
N THR A 53 -13.91 2.50 17.11
CA THR A 53 -13.07 1.37 17.53
C THR A 53 -13.23 0.20 16.59
N GLY A 54 -12.18 -0.62 16.45
CA GLY A 54 -12.17 -1.78 15.58
C GLY A 54 -11.83 -3.07 16.32
N SER A 55 -12.36 -4.22 15.87
CA SER A 55 -12.01 -5.55 16.39
C SER A 55 -10.54 -5.91 16.21
N ASN A 56 -9.82 -5.17 15.35
CA ASN A 56 -8.38 -5.26 15.13
C ASN A 56 -7.54 -4.44 16.13
N GLY A 57 -8.17 -3.87 17.17
CA GLY A 57 -7.52 -3.05 18.18
C GLY A 57 -7.42 -1.55 17.84
N TYR A 58 -8.00 -1.13 16.71
CA TYR A 58 -8.05 0.30 16.37
C TYR A 58 -8.92 1.08 17.36
N ASP A 59 -8.46 2.24 17.80
CA ASP A 59 -9.19 3.21 18.61
C ASP A 59 -8.76 4.63 18.22
N SER A 60 -9.69 5.42 17.68
CA SER A 60 -9.43 6.82 17.30
C SER A 60 -9.24 7.75 18.50
N GLY A 61 -9.59 7.29 19.71
CA GLY A 61 -9.89 8.22 20.79
C GLY A 61 -11.15 9.04 20.48
N ILE A 62 -11.40 10.06 21.30
CA ILE A 62 -12.48 11.02 21.07
C ILE A 62 -11.95 12.18 20.25
N VAL A 63 -12.57 12.45 19.12
CA VAL A 63 -12.17 13.50 18.18
C VAL A 63 -13.37 14.38 17.80
N LYS A 64 -13.11 15.64 17.47
CA LYS A 64 -14.12 16.53 16.88
C LYS A 64 -14.12 16.35 15.36
N ILE A 65 -15.29 16.24 14.78
CA ILE A 65 -15.41 16.16 13.30
C ILE A 65 -14.84 17.41 12.64
N GLY A 66 -14.97 18.57 13.28
CA GLY A 66 -14.38 19.81 12.80
C GLY A 66 -12.85 19.80 12.64
N ASP A 67 -12.13 18.91 13.33
CA ASP A 67 -10.68 18.78 13.19
C ASP A 67 -10.26 18.14 11.85
N TYR A 68 -11.17 17.42 11.20
CA TYR A 68 -10.97 16.84 9.86
C TYR A 68 -11.38 17.80 8.71
N GLY A 69 -12.07 18.91 9.03
CA GLY A 69 -12.59 19.83 8.03
C GLY A 69 -14.07 19.61 7.70
N SER A 70 -14.42 19.58 6.42
CA SER A 70 -15.80 19.40 5.95
C SER A 70 -15.85 18.58 4.65
N GLY A 71 -16.99 17.98 4.36
CA GLY A 71 -17.26 17.23 3.15
C GLY A 71 -16.96 15.75 3.26
N THR A 72 -15.87 15.28 2.66
CA THR A 72 -15.41 13.88 2.76
C THR A 72 -14.03 13.85 3.37
N PHE A 73 -13.85 13.11 4.43
CA PHE A 73 -12.57 13.00 5.11
C PHE A 73 -12.33 11.57 5.64
N GLU A 74 -11.08 11.22 5.76
CA GLU A 74 -10.63 9.91 6.19
C GLU A 74 -10.70 9.80 7.73
N ILE A 75 -11.40 8.79 8.22
CA ILE A 75 -11.54 8.49 9.65
C ILE A 75 -10.74 7.25 10.07
N ILE A 76 -10.39 6.38 9.14
CA ILE A 76 -9.45 5.30 9.30
C ILE A 76 -8.52 5.36 8.09
N SER A 77 -7.25 5.65 8.36
CA SER A 77 -6.20 5.62 7.34
C SER A 77 -5.92 4.18 6.88
N GLU A 78 -5.07 4.07 5.92
CA GLU A 78 -4.67 2.83 5.29
C GLU A 78 -4.55 1.64 6.26
N ASN A 79 -5.33 0.62 6.01
CA ASN A 79 -5.36 -0.65 6.75
C ASN A 79 -5.35 -1.82 5.78
N GLU A 80 -4.96 -2.99 6.26
CA GLU A 80 -4.92 -4.19 5.43
C GLU A 80 -5.84 -5.28 5.97
N LEU A 81 -6.33 -6.13 5.08
CA LEU A 81 -7.16 -7.27 5.39
C LEU A 81 -6.71 -8.48 4.59
N ALA A 82 -6.26 -9.52 5.28
CA ALA A 82 -5.86 -10.76 4.64
C ALA A 82 -7.03 -11.39 3.85
N VAL A 83 -6.73 -12.34 2.98
CA VAL A 83 -7.75 -13.14 2.28
C VAL A 83 -8.70 -13.76 3.30
N ASP A 84 -10.00 -13.69 3.05
CA ASP A 84 -11.09 -14.12 3.94
C ASP A 84 -11.12 -13.44 5.33
N GLY A 85 -10.26 -12.43 5.53
CA GLY A 85 -10.24 -11.64 6.75
C GLY A 85 -11.45 -10.72 6.88
N SER A 86 -11.83 -10.40 8.12
CA SER A 86 -12.87 -9.42 8.42
C SER A 86 -12.52 -8.57 9.63
N VAL A 87 -13.00 -7.34 9.63
CA VAL A 87 -12.90 -6.41 10.75
C VAL A 87 -14.24 -5.73 10.98
N THR A 88 -14.66 -5.64 12.24
CA THR A 88 -15.88 -4.95 12.64
C THR A 88 -15.53 -3.67 13.37
N TYR A 89 -16.13 -2.58 12.94
CA TYR A 89 -15.98 -1.26 13.53
C TYR A 89 -17.25 -0.83 14.21
N ASN A 90 -17.09 -0.09 15.33
CA ASN A 90 -18.13 0.58 16.07
C ASN A 90 -17.88 2.07 16.05
N LEU A 91 -18.82 2.84 15.54
CA LEU A 91 -18.76 4.29 15.42
C LEU A 91 -19.83 4.93 16.31
N TRP A 92 -19.39 5.80 17.22
CA TRP A 92 -20.27 6.68 18.01
C TRP A 92 -20.13 8.11 17.45
N ILE A 93 -21.25 8.78 17.33
CA ILE A 93 -21.33 10.21 16.99
C ILE A 93 -22.30 10.87 17.94
N TRP A 94 -21.91 11.99 18.54
CA TRP A 94 -22.77 12.73 19.49
C TRP A 94 -22.53 14.24 19.39
N LEU A 95 -23.50 14.99 19.92
CA LEU A 95 -23.41 16.45 20.06
C LEU A 95 -22.58 16.78 21.30
N ASP A 96 -21.54 17.58 21.14
CA ASP A 96 -20.65 18.02 22.23
C ASP A 96 -21.46 18.72 23.33
N GLU A 97 -21.18 18.43 24.60
CA GLU A 97 -21.82 19.09 25.76
C GLU A 97 -21.66 20.62 25.76
N ASN A 98 -20.61 21.13 25.09
CA ASN A 98 -20.36 22.56 24.93
C ASN A 98 -21.07 23.19 23.73
N ALA A 99 -21.94 22.44 23.04
CA ALA A 99 -22.73 23.01 21.97
C ALA A 99 -23.71 24.06 22.51
N ASP A 100 -23.71 25.24 21.93
CA ASP A 100 -24.56 26.36 22.31
C ASP A 100 -25.88 26.38 21.53
N ASN A 101 -26.68 27.44 21.74
CA ASN A 101 -27.96 27.59 21.08
C ASN A 101 -27.87 27.67 19.54
N ALA A 102 -26.68 27.91 18.96
CA ALA A 102 -26.51 27.92 17.51
C ALA A 102 -26.64 26.49 16.90
N ALA A 103 -26.50 25.45 17.71
CA ALA A 103 -26.74 24.06 17.32
C ALA A 103 -28.23 23.70 17.26
N GLN A 104 -29.10 24.50 17.88
CA GLN A 104 -30.53 24.19 17.99
C GLN A 104 -31.22 24.15 16.61
N GLY A 105 -31.95 23.07 16.34
CA GLY A 105 -32.68 22.90 15.07
C GLY A 105 -31.77 22.64 13.85
N LYS A 106 -30.49 22.39 14.07
CA LYS A 106 -29.53 22.06 13.01
C LYS A 106 -29.49 20.56 12.77
N ILE A 107 -29.02 20.15 11.60
CA ILE A 107 -28.99 18.78 11.13
C ILE A 107 -27.54 18.37 10.84
N TYR A 108 -27.16 17.17 11.28
CA TYR A 108 -25.94 16.51 10.89
C TYR A 108 -26.27 15.09 10.38
N GLN A 109 -25.82 14.77 9.19
CA GLN A 109 -25.96 13.46 8.55
C GLN A 109 -24.67 13.13 7.82
N SER A 110 -24.28 11.85 7.83
CA SER A 110 -23.09 11.37 7.15
C SER A 110 -23.26 9.93 6.70
N LYS A 111 -22.38 9.49 5.81
CA LYS A 111 -22.28 8.11 5.33
C LYS A 111 -20.88 7.59 5.58
N ILE A 112 -20.78 6.32 5.91
CA ILE A 112 -19.52 5.59 5.84
C ILE A 112 -19.30 5.14 4.39
N VAL A 113 -18.11 5.42 3.88
CA VAL A 113 -17.63 4.94 2.59
C VAL A 113 -16.35 4.14 2.84
N VAL A 114 -16.31 2.93 2.35
CA VAL A 114 -15.10 2.09 2.37
C VAL A 114 -14.56 2.06 0.96
N GLU A 115 -13.34 2.49 0.77
CA GLU A 115 -12.64 2.42 -0.51
C GLU A 115 -11.49 1.44 -0.36
N SER A 116 -11.44 0.47 -1.26
CA SER A 116 -10.30 -0.42 -1.40
C SER A 116 -9.39 0.08 -2.52
N PHE A 117 -8.10 -0.12 -2.36
CA PHE A 117 -7.11 0.24 -3.36
C PHE A 117 -6.04 -0.83 -3.47
N ASP A 118 -5.48 -0.94 -4.67
CA ASP A 118 -4.33 -1.79 -4.89
C ASP A 118 -3.09 -1.06 -4.38
N ARG A 119 -2.49 -1.61 -3.34
CA ARG A 119 -1.11 -1.26 -3.04
C ARG A 119 -0.24 -2.04 -4.01
N PRO A 120 0.65 -1.41 -4.76
CA PRO A 120 1.70 -2.15 -5.41
C PRO A 120 2.40 -2.95 -4.31
N GLN A 121 2.17 -4.27 -4.27
CA GLN A 121 2.97 -5.15 -3.42
C GLN A 121 4.42 -4.77 -3.74
N PRO A 122 5.30 -4.60 -2.76
CA PRO A 122 6.72 -4.60 -3.05
C PRO A 122 6.93 -5.87 -3.85
N SER A 123 7.15 -5.71 -5.14
CA SER A 123 7.28 -6.85 -6.05
C SER A 123 8.36 -7.73 -5.45
N THR A 124 8.04 -8.98 -5.12
CA THR A 124 9.09 -9.95 -4.84
C THR A 124 10.06 -9.81 -6.02
N PRO A 125 11.32 -9.40 -5.78
CA PRO A 125 12.20 -9.11 -6.88
C PRO A 125 12.24 -10.33 -7.79
N SER A 126 12.05 -10.11 -9.07
CA SER A 126 12.18 -11.18 -10.07
C SER A 126 13.55 -11.84 -9.94
N ALA A 127 13.69 -13.04 -10.45
CA ALA A 127 14.99 -13.71 -10.46
C ALA A 127 16.06 -12.83 -11.14
N ALA A 128 15.69 -12.08 -12.17
CA ALA A 128 16.57 -11.13 -12.83
C ALA A 128 16.99 -9.99 -11.87
N GLU A 129 16.05 -9.33 -11.21
CA GLU A 129 16.33 -8.25 -10.26
C GLU A 129 17.18 -8.71 -9.06
N THR A 130 16.91 -9.93 -8.56
CA THR A 130 17.70 -10.52 -7.47
C THR A 130 19.17 -10.72 -7.86
N LEU A 131 19.43 -11.13 -9.10
CA LEU A 131 20.78 -11.31 -9.62
C LEU A 131 21.46 -9.98 -9.92
N LEU A 132 20.72 -9.03 -10.50
CA LEU A 132 21.24 -7.71 -10.83
C LEU A 132 21.65 -6.92 -9.59
N ALA A 133 20.98 -7.12 -8.44
CA ALA A 133 21.36 -6.50 -7.17
C ALA A 133 22.76 -6.89 -6.69
N LYS A 134 23.33 -7.98 -7.22
CA LYS A 134 24.68 -8.48 -6.91
C LYS A 134 25.68 -8.27 -8.06
N ALA A 135 25.24 -7.73 -9.19
CA ALA A 135 26.09 -7.57 -10.35
C ALA A 135 27.26 -6.64 -10.06
N ASN A 136 28.45 -7.05 -10.47
CA ASN A 136 29.64 -6.23 -10.38
C ASN A 136 29.53 -5.01 -11.31
N PRO A 137 30.01 -3.83 -10.87
CA PRO A 137 30.04 -2.65 -11.72
C PRO A 137 31.02 -2.84 -12.89
N GLU A 138 30.78 -2.13 -13.98
CA GLU A 138 31.54 -2.28 -15.24
C GLU A 138 33.03 -1.90 -15.10
N ASP A 139 33.34 -0.95 -14.22
CA ASP A 139 34.68 -0.44 -13.99
C ASP A 139 35.53 -1.32 -13.07
N LEU A 140 34.95 -2.37 -12.50
CA LEU A 140 35.70 -3.32 -11.68
C LEU A 140 36.49 -4.28 -12.58
N ASP A 141 37.83 -4.31 -12.40
CA ASP A 141 38.67 -5.28 -13.10
C ASP A 141 38.53 -6.68 -12.49
N TYR A 142 38.29 -7.68 -13.34
CA TYR A 142 38.14 -9.08 -12.94
C TYR A 142 39.35 -9.60 -12.14
N ASN A 143 40.57 -9.23 -12.54
CA ASN A 143 41.78 -9.74 -11.89
C ASN A 143 42.06 -9.12 -10.51
N SER A 144 41.48 -7.95 -10.24
CA SER A 144 41.55 -7.27 -8.94
C SER A 144 40.36 -7.53 -8.04
N ALA A 145 39.32 -8.17 -8.57
CA ALA A 145 38.11 -8.52 -7.83
C ALA A 145 38.37 -9.64 -6.81
N SER A 146 37.60 -9.63 -5.72
CA SER A 146 37.62 -10.73 -4.75
C SER A 146 37.11 -12.03 -5.37
N SER A 147 37.46 -13.17 -4.76
CA SER A 147 36.98 -14.49 -5.20
C SER A 147 35.45 -14.61 -5.23
N GLU A 148 34.75 -13.91 -4.36
CA GLU A 148 33.30 -13.86 -4.34
C GLU A 148 32.76 -13.04 -5.51
N GLN A 149 33.34 -11.86 -5.75
CA GLN A 149 32.96 -11.01 -6.88
C GLN A 149 33.22 -11.68 -8.23
N GLN A 150 34.30 -12.43 -8.36
CA GLN A 150 34.61 -13.18 -9.59
C GLN A 150 33.54 -14.22 -9.95
N LYS A 151 32.77 -14.70 -8.96
CA LYS A 151 31.68 -15.67 -9.16
C LYS A 151 30.33 -15.05 -9.49
N GLU A 152 30.17 -13.74 -9.27
CA GLU A 152 28.91 -13.04 -9.51
C GLU A 152 28.79 -12.52 -10.96
N MET A 153 27.65 -11.95 -11.31
CA MET A 153 27.42 -11.37 -12.63
C MET A 153 28.27 -10.10 -12.85
N TRP A 154 28.55 -9.81 -14.11
CA TRP A 154 29.33 -8.65 -14.54
C TRP A 154 28.49 -7.80 -15.49
N THR A 155 28.62 -6.48 -15.36
CA THR A 155 27.94 -5.48 -16.19
C THR A 155 28.73 -5.21 -17.47
N PHE A 156 28.04 -5.16 -18.61
CA PHE A 156 28.60 -4.85 -19.90
C PHE A 156 27.73 -3.82 -20.61
N SER A 157 28.24 -2.61 -20.79
CA SER A 157 27.55 -1.54 -21.50
C SER A 157 27.95 -1.51 -22.97
N HIS A 158 26.96 -1.42 -23.83
CA HIS A 158 27.09 -1.29 -25.26
C HIS A 158 26.61 0.12 -25.65
N PRO A 159 27.50 1.01 -26.12
CA PRO A 159 27.09 2.35 -26.53
C PRO A 159 26.13 2.28 -27.72
N ALA A 160 25.30 3.29 -27.87
CA ALA A 160 24.45 3.44 -29.04
C ALA A 160 25.27 3.55 -30.31
N THR A 161 24.76 2.97 -31.41
CA THR A 161 25.29 3.14 -32.78
C THR A 161 24.24 3.80 -33.66
N GLU A 162 24.53 4.05 -34.94
CA GLU A 162 23.50 4.54 -35.89
C GLU A 162 22.30 3.58 -36.07
N GLN A 163 22.48 2.28 -35.81
CA GLN A 163 21.48 1.25 -36.01
C GLN A 163 20.92 0.68 -34.70
N THR A 164 21.56 0.93 -33.57
CA THR A 164 21.18 0.32 -32.28
C THR A 164 21.18 1.35 -31.15
N GLU A 165 20.24 1.25 -30.26
CA GLU A 165 20.22 2.00 -29.00
C GLU A 165 21.29 1.48 -28.03
N ALA A 166 21.67 2.33 -27.06
CA ALA A 166 22.53 1.89 -25.96
C ALA A 166 21.87 0.74 -25.19
N LEU A 167 22.65 -0.28 -24.85
CA LEU A 167 22.17 -1.48 -24.18
C LEU A 167 23.13 -1.88 -23.07
N THR A 168 22.62 -2.43 -21.99
CA THR A 168 23.41 -3.03 -20.92
C THR A 168 23.02 -4.48 -20.74
N ASP A 169 23.99 -5.37 -20.85
CA ASP A 169 23.87 -6.79 -20.57
C ASP A 169 24.56 -7.12 -19.25
N TYR A 170 24.14 -8.21 -18.65
CA TYR A 170 24.75 -8.76 -17.43
C TYR A 170 25.02 -10.23 -17.65
N ARG A 171 26.28 -10.64 -17.48
CA ARG A 171 26.71 -12.01 -17.78
C ARG A 171 27.65 -12.54 -16.74
N TYR A 172 27.63 -13.85 -16.55
CA TYR A 172 28.66 -14.54 -15.79
C TYR A 172 29.90 -14.75 -16.66
N ILE A 173 31.08 -14.53 -16.08
CA ILE A 173 32.37 -14.76 -16.71
C ILE A 173 33.27 -15.60 -15.80
N GLY A 174 34.40 -16.09 -16.31
CA GLY A 174 35.36 -16.89 -15.54
C GLY A 174 35.06 -18.38 -15.55
N ALA A 175 35.87 -19.13 -14.79
CA ALA A 175 35.90 -20.57 -14.85
C ALA A 175 34.87 -21.28 -13.92
N ASP A 176 34.50 -20.61 -12.84
CA ASP A 176 33.64 -21.20 -11.78
C ASP A 176 32.62 -20.19 -11.23
N PRO A 177 31.70 -19.67 -12.07
CA PRO A 177 30.71 -18.72 -11.66
C PRO A 177 29.51 -19.36 -10.91
N ASN A 178 28.83 -18.57 -10.06
CA ASN A 178 27.61 -18.95 -9.35
C ASN A 178 26.40 -18.89 -10.28
N ASN A 179 26.40 -19.63 -11.37
CA ASN A 179 25.45 -19.46 -12.46
C ASN A 179 24.47 -20.63 -12.66
N TYR A 180 24.15 -21.36 -11.61
CA TYR A 180 23.16 -22.42 -11.66
C TYR A 180 21.91 -22.06 -10.88
N VAL A 181 20.75 -22.43 -11.38
CA VAL A 181 19.45 -22.30 -10.74
C VAL A 181 18.68 -23.63 -10.83
N SER A 182 18.06 -24.02 -9.72
CA SER A 182 17.11 -25.14 -9.72
C SER A 182 15.74 -24.61 -10.17
N PHE A 183 15.18 -25.18 -11.22
CA PHE A 183 13.86 -24.84 -11.72
C PHE A 183 13.17 -26.14 -12.20
N ASN A 184 11.96 -26.39 -11.69
CA ASN A 184 11.17 -27.58 -12.03
C ASN A 184 11.95 -28.90 -11.79
N ASP A 185 12.63 -29.00 -10.63
CA ASP A 185 13.49 -30.13 -10.22
C ASP A 185 14.70 -30.43 -11.13
N GLU A 186 15.00 -29.52 -12.05
CA GLU A 186 16.16 -29.58 -12.93
C GLU A 186 17.15 -28.45 -12.60
N LEU A 187 18.44 -28.73 -12.86
CA LEU A 187 19.50 -27.74 -12.68
C LEU A 187 19.81 -27.06 -14.03
N TRP A 188 19.55 -25.77 -14.09
CA TRP A 188 19.74 -24.94 -15.27
C TRP A 188 20.92 -24.01 -15.13
N ARG A 189 21.63 -23.77 -16.21
CA ARG A 189 22.74 -22.83 -16.24
C ARG A 189 22.27 -21.45 -16.69
N ILE A 190 22.48 -20.45 -15.85
CA ILE A 190 22.20 -19.06 -16.15
C ILE A 190 23.26 -18.53 -17.14
N ILE A 191 22.83 -18.01 -18.27
CA ILE A 191 23.66 -17.34 -19.26
C ILE A 191 23.86 -15.88 -18.88
N GLY A 192 22.79 -15.20 -18.48
CA GLY A 192 22.82 -13.79 -18.12
C GLY A 192 21.44 -13.17 -17.94
N VAL A 193 21.43 -11.87 -17.74
CA VAL A 193 20.21 -11.03 -17.77
C VAL A 193 20.36 -10.08 -18.95
N PHE A 194 19.34 -10.06 -19.79
CA PHE A 194 19.35 -9.31 -21.05
C PHE A 194 18.13 -8.41 -21.13
N THR A 195 18.32 -7.24 -21.70
CA THR A 195 17.21 -6.36 -22.06
C THR A 195 16.56 -6.88 -23.34
N VAL A 196 15.29 -7.23 -23.24
CA VAL A 196 14.51 -7.75 -24.39
C VAL A 196 13.24 -6.92 -24.58
N ASP A 197 12.77 -6.83 -25.81
CA ASP A 197 11.44 -6.28 -26.12
C ASP A 197 10.39 -7.36 -25.85
N ASP A 198 9.30 -6.99 -25.13
CA ASP A 198 8.20 -7.89 -24.79
C ASP A 198 7.21 -8.12 -25.97
N GLY A 199 7.49 -7.53 -27.12
CA GLY A 199 6.64 -7.56 -28.32
C GLY A 199 5.64 -6.41 -28.40
N THR A 200 5.57 -5.55 -27.38
CA THR A 200 4.74 -4.34 -27.36
C THR A 200 5.55 -3.04 -27.54
N GLY A 201 6.88 -3.17 -27.66
CA GLY A 201 7.83 -2.06 -27.68
C GLY A 201 8.32 -1.66 -26.29
N LYS A 202 7.86 -2.32 -25.24
CA LYS A 202 8.38 -2.16 -23.89
C LYS A 202 9.59 -3.05 -23.68
N LYS A 203 10.69 -2.47 -23.24
CA LYS A 203 11.91 -3.21 -22.88
C LYS A 203 11.90 -3.63 -21.43
N GLU A 204 12.28 -4.85 -21.14
CA GLU A 204 12.40 -5.39 -19.79
C GLU A 204 13.63 -6.29 -19.64
N GLN A 205 14.09 -6.43 -18.41
CA GLN A 205 15.22 -7.27 -18.04
C GLN A 205 14.74 -8.71 -17.84
N ARG A 206 15.26 -9.66 -18.63
CA ARG A 206 14.90 -11.08 -18.51
C ARG A 206 16.11 -11.97 -18.28
N LEU A 207 15.92 -12.94 -17.38
CA LEU A 207 16.89 -14.00 -17.14
C LEU A 207 16.90 -14.97 -18.33
N LYS A 208 18.10 -15.32 -18.79
CA LYS A 208 18.32 -16.36 -19.79
C LYS A 208 19.06 -17.54 -19.16
N ILE A 209 18.46 -18.71 -19.24
CA ILE A 209 18.98 -20.01 -18.79
C ILE A 209 19.12 -20.95 -19.95
#